data_e3403035750e1d1ae280efd376949b40
#
_entry.id   e3403035750e1d1ae280efd376949b40
#
_cell.length_a   1.000
_cell.length_b   1.000
_cell.length_c   1.000
_cell.angle_alpha   90.00
_cell.angle_beta   90.00
_cell.angle_gamma   90.00
#
_symmetry.space_group_name_H-M   'P 1'
#
loop_
_entity.id
_entity.type
_entity.pdbx_description
1 polymer ?
#
loop_
_entity_poly.entity_id
_entity_poly.type
_entity_poly.pdbx_seq_one_letter_code
_entity_poly.pdbx_strand_id
1 'polypeptide(L)'
;MKAMAYNLIHEYLQKGKEGLKSKMIAQCRNDIEQASWKLVKNASNSSCFHYVFFEKNCQEMSFADLKKLIREKQFSQQKEHIIPINLLELDNEIEIQKLGFEDKKDLEDYIDTYGNFISLEKSLNLKASDKDLYGKDEIYKSSEIPFNRRFNVKGFNKKALIKRNDEMREWLINTFFKDFATH
;
A
#
# COMPACT_ATOMS: atom_id res chain seq x y z
N MET A 1 26.92 2.56 4.22
CA MET A 1 27.20 4.02 4.24
C MET A 1 28.55 4.40 3.62
N LYS A 2 29.69 3.83 4.02
CA LYS A 2 31.02 4.23 3.50
C LYS A 2 31.16 4.11 1.96
N ALA A 3 30.71 3.01 1.36
CA ALA A 3 30.80 2.79 -0.08
C ALA A 3 29.96 3.79 -0.90
N MET A 4 28.77 4.16 -0.41
CA MET A 4 27.91 5.14 -1.05
C MET A 4 28.56 6.53 -1.06
N ALA A 5 29.11 6.96 0.08
CA ALA A 5 29.79 8.26 0.17
C ALA A 5 31.01 8.32 -0.77
N TYR A 6 31.78 7.25 -0.84
CA TYR A 6 32.92 7.14 -1.76
C TYR A 6 32.50 7.30 -3.23
N ASN A 7 31.45 6.61 -3.64
CA ASN A 7 30.92 6.68 -5.01
C ASN A 7 30.41 8.09 -5.38
N LEU A 8 29.79 8.78 -4.44
CA LEU A 8 29.33 10.17 -4.66
C LEU A 8 30.51 11.14 -4.77
N ILE A 9 31.53 11.01 -3.94
CA ILE A 9 32.75 11.82 -4.01
C ILE A 9 33.48 11.56 -5.34
N HIS A 10 33.63 10.31 -5.75
CA HIS A 10 34.24 9.96 -7.02
C HIS A 10 33.51 10.56 -8.22
N GLU A 11 32.18 10.52 -8.23
CA GLU A 11 31.35 11.11 -9.28
C GLU A 11 31.51 12.65 -9.34
N TYR A 12 31.58 13.30 -8.16
CA TYR A 12 31.83 14.74 -8.07
C TYR A 12 33.21 15.12 -8.63
N LEU A 13 34.23 14.36 -8.30
CA LEU A 13 35.60 14.61 -8.79
C LEU A 13 35.74 14.41 -10.29
N GLN A 14 34.97 13.48 -10.89
CA GLN A 14 35.02 13.22 -12.34
C GLN A 14 34.11 14.13 -13.17
N LYS A 15 32.90 14.41 -12.71
CA LYS A 15 31.86 15.06 -13.51
C LYS A 15 31.36 16.39 -12.89
N GLY A 16 31.97 16.82 -11.81
CA GLY A 16 31.59 18.04 -11.10
C GLY A 16 30.22 17.98 -10.42
N LYS A 17 29.67 19.13 -10.12
CA LYS A 17 28.41 19.30 -9.38
C LYS A 17 27.20 18.64 -10.08
N GLU A 18 27.11 18.76 -11.39
CA GLU A 18 25.98 18.19 -12.15
C GLU A 18 26.01 16.66 -12.21
N GLY A 19 27.21 16.07 -12.34
CA GLY A 19 27.38 14.63 -12.28
C GLY A 19 26.98 14.07 -10.89
N LEU A 20 27.41 14.77 -9.81
CA LEU A 20 27.00 14.41 -8.46
C LEU A 20 25.48 14.48 -8.28
N LYS A 21 24.85 15.59 -8.73
CA LYS A 21 23.40 15.79 -8.67
C LYS A 21 22.66 14.66 -9.38
N SER A 22 23.05 14.34 -10.60
CA SER A 22 22.43 13.28 -11.39
C SER A 22 22.56 11.91 -10.71
N LYS A 23 23.73 11.61 -10.15
CA LYS A 23 23.97 10.37 -9.41
C LYS A 23 23.12 10.27 -8.13
N MET A 24 23.01 11.36 -7.39
CA MET A 24 22.17 11.42 -6.19
C MET A 24 20.70 11.20 -6.53
N ILE A 25 20.19 11.84 -7.59
CA ILE A 25 18.83 11.66 -8.06
C ILE A 25 18.57 10.20 -8.44
N ALA A 26 19.47 9.58 -9.22
CA ALA A 26 19.34 8.19 -9.61
C ALA A 26 19.34 7.24 -8.40
N GLN A 27 20.21 7.50 -7.42
CA GLN A 27 20.26 6.70 -6.20
C GLN A 27 18.99 6.89 -5.36
N CYS A 28 18.53 8.13 -5.19
CA CYS A 28 17.27 8.41 -4.48
C CYS A 28 16.08 7.72 -5.15
N ARG A 29 15.98 7.72 -6.48
CA ARG A 29 14.92 6.99 -7.20
C ARG A 29 14.95 5.50 -6.88
N ASN A 30 16.11 4.87 -6.98
CA ASN A 30 16.24 3.45 -6.65
C ASN A 30 15.87 3.16 -5.20
N ASP A 31 16.33 3.98 -4.26
CA ASP A 31 16.03 3.81 -2.84
C ASP A 31 14.52 4.00 -2.56
N ILE A 32 13.88 4.96 -3.24
CA ILE A 32 12.43 5.20 -3.17
C ILE A 32 11.65 4.00 -3.72
N GLU A 33 12.06 3.46 -4.87
CA GLU A 33 11.42 2.27 -5.43
C GLU A 33 11.54 1.08 -4.49
N GLN A 34 12.74 0.81 -3.97
CA GLN A 34 12.96 -0.28 -3.03
C GLN A 34 12.17 -0.08 -1.73
N ALA A 35 12.16 1.14 -1.20
CA ALA A 35 11.40 1.48 0.00
C ALA A 35 9.90 1.38 -0.23
N SER A 36 9.38 1.82 -1.38
CA SER A 36 7.96 1.75 -1.73
C SER A 36 7.48 0.31 -1.83
N TRP A 37 8.26 -0.58 -2.46
CA TRP A 37 7.97 -2.01 -2.50
C TRP A 37 8.01 -2.66 -1.12
N LYS A 38 9.00 -2.30 -0.31
CA LYS A 38 9.10 -2.79 1.07
C LYS A 38 7.91 -2.35 1.91
N LEU A 39 7.45 -1.12 1.73
CA LEU A 39 6.24 -0.63 2.38
C LEU A 39 5.00 -1.40 1.93
N VAL A 40 4.83 -1.59 0.63
CA VAL A 40 3.70 -2.33 0.07
C VAL A 40 3.65 -3.78 0.57
N LYS A 41 4.80 -4.44 0.69
CA LYS A 41 4.90 -5.83 1.17
C LYS A 41 4.78 -6.00 2.68
N ASN A 42 5.01 -4.95 3.46
CA ASN A 42 5.02 -5.02 4.93
C ASN A 42 3.94 -4.09 5.53
N ALA A 43 2.73 -4.19 5.03
CA ALA A 43 1.61 -3.36 5.46
C ALA A 43 1.15 -3.59 6.90
N SER A 44 1.68 -4.61 7.59
CA SER A 44 1.19 -5.05 8.91
C SER A 44 1.20 -3.97 9.99
N ASN A 45 2.08 -2.96 9.89
CA ASN A 45 2.33 -2.06 11.02
C ASN A 45 1.95 -0.58 10.80
N SER A 46 1.37 -0.19 9.64
CA SER A 46 1.11 1.24 9.43
C SER A 46 -0.31 1.55 9.01
N SER A 47 -1.20 1.68 9.98
CA SER A 47 -2.55 2.25 9.79
C SER A 47 -2.53 3.61 9.07
N CYS A 48 -1.45 4.40 9.21
CA CYS A 48 -1.29 5.66 8.53
C CYS A 48 -1.27 5.54 7.00
N PHE A 49 -0.68 4.48 6.44
CA PHE A 49 -0.65 4.29 4.99
C PHE A 49 -2.02 3.93 4.40
N HIS A 50 -2.85 3.21 5.15
CA HIS A 50 -4.23 2.94 4.74
C HIS A 50 -5.03 4.23 4.67
N TYR A 51 -4.83 5.11 5.64
CA TYR A 51 -5.47 6.40 5.63
C TYR A 51 -4.99 7.26 4.45
N VAL A 52 -3.71 7.28 4.18
CA VAL A 52 -3.12 7.98 3.02
C VAL A 52 -3.66 7.44 1.71
N PHE A 53 -3.77 6.13 1.56
CA PHE A 53 -4.36 5.51 0.38
C PHE A 53 -5.85 5.80 0.27
N PHE A 54 -6.56 5.78 1.36
CA PHE A 54 -7.95 6.21 1.45
C PHE A 54 -8.10 7.65 1.00
N GLU A 55 -7.27 8.55 1.52
CA GLU A 55 -7.34 9.97 1.24
C GLU A 55 -7.04 10.29 -0.24
N LYS A 56 -6.10 9.58 -0.86
CA LYS A 56 -5.87 9.66 -2.31
C LYS A 56 -7.15 9.41 -3.11
N ASN A 57 -7.98 8.50 -2.67
CA ASN A 57 -9.22 8.14 -3.37
C ASN A 57 -10.41 9.04 -3.02
N CYS A 58 -10.27 9.90 -2.02
CA CYS A 58 -11.36 10.74 -1.51
C CYS A 58 -11.09 12.23 -1.57
N GLN A 59 -9.86 12.65 -1.28
CA GLN A 59 -9.45 14.07 -1.21
C GLN A 59 -7.95 14.18 -1.49
N GLU A 60 -7.49 15.33 -1.97
CA GLU A 60 -6.08 15.67 -2.01
C GLU A 60 -5.63 16.10 -0.61
N MET A 61 -4.60 15.45 -0.08
CA MET A 61 -4.02 15.76 1.23
C MET A 61 -2.57 16.23 1.06
N SER A 62 -2.23 17.31 1.74
CA SER A 62 -0.83 17.75 1.78
C SER A 62 0.02 16.85 2.69
N PHE A 63 1.33 16.81 2.43
CA PHE A 63 2.28 16.11 3.31
C PHE A 63 2.26 16.64 4.75
N ALA A 64 2.01 17.95 4.94
CA ALA A 64 1.90 18.56 6.25
C ALA A 64 0.68 18.06 7.02
N ASP A 65 -0.48 17.92 6.35
CA ASP A 65 -1.70 17.40 6.94
C ASP A 65 -1.55 15.93 7.31
N LEU A 66 -0.96 15.14 6.42
CA LEU A 66 -0.66 13.74 6.70
C LEU A 66 0.24 13.60 7.94
N LYS A 67 1.31 14.41 8.03
CA LYS A 67 2.22 14.38 9.16
C LYS A 67 1.54 14.78 10.47
N LYS A 68 0.59 15.71 10.41
CA LYS A 68 -0.25 16.10 11.54
C LYS A 68 -1.12 14.96 12.01
N LEU A 69 -1.86 14.33 11.09
CA LEU A 69 -2.73 13.18 11.39
C LEU A 69 -1.96 12.00 12.02
N ILE A 70 -0.77 11.69 11.49
CA ILE A 70 0.10 10.64 12.05
C ILE A 70 0.50 10.96 13.49
N ARG A 71 0.87 12.22 13.78
CA ARG A 71 1.25 12.64 15.13
C ARG A 71 0.09 12.58 16.12
N GLU A 72 -1.08 13.00 15.70
CA GLU A 72 -2.26 13.14 16.55
C GLU A 72 -2.99 11.82 16.75
N LYS A 73 -2.56 10.74 16.09
CA LYS A 73 -3.20 9.39 16.15
C LYS A 73 -4.72 9.45 15.95
N GLN A 74 -5.18 10.37 15.11
CA GLN A 74 -6.62 10.63 14.89
C GLN A 74 -7.29 9.63 13.96
N PHE A 75 -6.73 8.44 13.83
CA PHE A 75 -7.31 7.39 12.99
C PHE A 75 -8.27 6.53 13.81
N SER A 76 -9.55 6.72 13.59
CA SER A 76 -10.59 5.84 14.13
C SER A 76 -10.81 4.58 13.28
N GLN A 77 -10.26 4.57 12.06
CA GLN A 77 -10.38 3.46 11.13
C GLN A 77 -9.40 2.36 11.48
N GLN A 78 -9.80 1.14 11.16
CA GLN A 78 -8.99 -0.06 11.31
C GLN A 78 -8.64 -0.62 9.94
N LYS A 79 -7.55 -1.34 9.90
CA LYS A 79 -7.11 -2.10 8.74
C LYS A 79 -7.96 -3.36 8.60
N GLU A 80 -8.64 -3.50 7.48
CA GLU A 80 -9.44 -4.66 7.12
C GLU A 80 -8.81 -5.40 5.94
N HIS A 81 -8.66 -6.72 6.03
CA HIS A 81 -8.26 -7.56 4.90
C HIS A 81 -9.42 -7.74 3.94
N ILE A 82 -9.25 -7.36 2.68
CA ILE A 82 -10.27 -7.58 1.65
C ILE A 82 -10.43 -9.08 1.40
N ILE A 83 -9.36 -9.78 1.01
CA ILE A 83 -9.27 -11.24 1.01
C ILE A 83 -9.02 -11.66 2.44
N PRO A 84 -9.91 -12.44 3.06
CA PRO A 84 -9.83 -12.74 4.49
C PRO A 84 -8.67 -13.68 4.81
N ILE A 85 -7.98 -13.41 5.94
CA ILE A 85 -6.82 -14.18 6.38
C ILE A 85 -7.16 -15.61 6.77
N ASN A 86 -8.39 -15.88 7.19
CA ASN A 86 -8.85 -17.22 7.57
C ASN A 86 -8.82 -18.23 6.41
N LEU A 87 -8.73 -17.78 5.15
CA LEU A 87 -8.48 -18.68 4.02
C LEU A 87 -7.14 -19.43 4.13
N LEU A 88 -6.17 -18.87 4.87
CA LEU A 88 -4.89 -19.54 5.16
C LEU A 88 -5.02 -20.62 6.23
N GLU A 89 -6.03 -20.53 7.10
CA GLU A 89 -6.24 -21.48 8.20
C GLU A 89 -7.10 -22.67 7.76
N LEU A 90 -7.97 -22.45 6.78
CA LEU A 90 -8.86 -23.46 6.24
C LEU A 90 -8.18 -24.20 5.08
N ASP A 91 -8.44 -25.49 4.94
CA ASP A 91 -7.97 -26.32 3.82
C ASP A 91 -8.84 -26.00 2.56
N ASN A 92 -8.78 -24.74 2.11
CA ASN A 92 -9.68 -24.17 1.10
C ASN A 92 -8.96 -23.86 -0.22
N GLU A 93 -8.17 -24.81 -0.72
CA GLU A 93 -7.46 -24.64 -2.00
C GLU A 93 -8.38 -24.21 -3.16
N ILE A 94 -9.61 -24.75 -3.19
CA ILE A 94 -10.60 -24.41 -4.24
C ILE A 94 -10.95 -22.91 -4.19
N GLU A 95 -11.19 -22.35 -3.01
CA GLU A 95 -11.52 -20.93 -2.87
C GLU A 95 -10.30 -20.04 -3.18
N ILE A 96 -9.10 -20.46 -2.78
CA ILE A 96 -7.83 -19.79 -3.09
C ILE A 96 -7.63 -19.73 -4.62
N GLN A 97 -7.85 -20.85 -5.33
CA GLN A 97 -7.74 -20.92 -6.79
C GLN A 97 -8.82 -20.09 -7.51
N LYS A 98 -10.05 -20.05 -7.00
CA LYS A 98 -11.11 -19.16 -7.53
C LYS A 98 -10.74 -17.68 -7.46
N LEU A 99 -9.94 -17.30 -6.47
CA LEU A 99 -9.39 -15.95 -6.33
C LEU A 99 -8.19 -15.67 -7.24
N GLY A 100 -7.73 -16.68 -8.01
CA GLY A 100 -6.65 -16.59 -8.97
C GLY A 100 -5.24 -16.80 -8.38
N PHE A 101 -5.15 -17.33 -7.16
CA PHE A 101 -3.88 -17.79 -6.58
C PHE A 101 -3.62 -19.24 -6.97
N GLU A 102 -2.36 -19.61 -7.14
CA GLU A 102 -1.96 -20.96 -7.52
C GLU A 102 -2.19 -21.96 -6.37
N ASP A 103 -1.82 -21.54 -5.17
CA ASP A 103 -1.92 -22.31 -3.94
C ASP A 103 -1.92 -21.40 -2.70
N LYS A 104 -1.92 -22.01 -1.53
CA LYS A 104 -1.87 -21.31 -0.24
C LYS A 104 -0.61 -20.45 -0.08
N LYS A 105 0.54 -20.94 -0.54
CA LYS A 105 1.81 -20.22 -0.44
C LYS A 105 1.81 -18.96 -1.30
N ASP A 106 1.25 -19.05 -2.48
CA ASP A 106 1.06 -17.90 -3.36
C ASP A 106 0.13 -16.85 -2.72
N LEU A 107 -0.93 -17.27 -2.01
CA LEU A 107 -1.76 -16.35 -1.24
C LEU A 107 -1.00 -15.70 -0.07
N GLU A 108 -0.17 -16.47 0.66
CA GLU A 108 0.66 -15.98 1.77
C GLU A 108 1.56 -14.82 1.34
N ASP A 109 2.11 -14.85 0.13
CA ASP A 109 2.98 -13.79 -0.40
C ASP A 109 2.26 -12.46 -0.61
N TYR A 110 0.92 -12.46 -0.70
CA TYR A 110 0.11 -11.27 -0.99
C TYR A 110 -0.85 -10.86 0.12
N ILE A 111 -1.20 -11.75 1.05
CA ILE A 111 -2.28 -11.52 2.02
C ILE A 111 -2.05 -10.27 2.88
N ASP A 112 -0.80 -10.00 3.25
CA ASP A 112 -0.39 -8.87 4.07
C ASP A 112 0.18 -7.69 3.25
N THR A 113 -0.08 -7.65 1.95
CA THR A 113 0.29 -6.50 1.12
C THR A 113 -0.77 -5.39 1.14
N TYR A 114 -0.37 -4.15 0.85
CA TYR A 114 -1.28 -2.99 0.86
C TYR A 114 -2.49 -3.15 -0.03
N GLY A 115 -2.34 -3.79 -1.19
CA GLY A 115 -3.44 -4.03 -2.11
C GLY A 115 -4.58 -4.81 -1.48
N ASN A 116 -4.30 -5.64 -0.47
CA ASN A 116 -5.30 -6.44 0.24
C ASN A 116 -5.95 -5.71 1.42
N PHE A 117 -5.61 -4.44 1.67
CA PHE A 117 -6.17 -3.71 2.80
C PHE A 117 -7.11 -2.60 2.38
N ILE A 118 -8.10 -2.35 3.23
CA ILE A 118 -9.00 -1.22 3.17
C ILE A 118 -9.16 -0.64 4.57
N SER A 119 -9.32 0.69 4.67
CA SER A 119 -9.63 1.32 5.95
C SER A 119 -11.12 1.21 6.21
N LEU A 120 -11.50 0.68 7.37
CA LEU A 120 -12.89 0.45 7.73
C LEU A 120 -13.15 0.93 9.16
N GLU A 121 -14.34 1.39 9.45
CA GLU A 121 -14.77 1.78 10.79
C GLU A 121 -14.69 0.56 11.73
N LYS A 122 -14.27 0.78 12.97
CA LYS A 122 -14.05 -0.29 13.95
C LYS A 122 -15.24 -1.25 14.07
N SER A 123 -16.47 -0.70 14.13
CA SER A 123 -17.68 -1.50 14.25
C SER A 123 -17.98 -2.37 13.02
N LEU A 124 -17.65 -1.86 11.83
CA LEU A 124 -17.80 -2.57 10.57
C LEU A 124 -16.68 -3.58 10.37
N ASN A 125 -15.45 -3.23 10.78
CA ASN A 125 -14.31 -4.14 10.73
C ASN A 125 -14.55 -5.41 11.55
N LEU A 126 -15.11 -5.26 12.77
CA LEU A 126 -15.49 -6.41 13.60
C LEU A 126 -16.57 -7.29 12.96
N LYS A 127 -17.47 -6.72 12.15
CA LYS A 127 -18.49 -7.48 11.42
C LYS A 127 -17.94 -8.17 10.18
N ALA A 128 -16.86 -7.60 9.60
CA ALA A 128 -16.26 -8.08 8.36
C ALA A 128 -15.22 -9.18 8.57
N SER A 129 -14.59 -9.27 9.75
CA SER A 129 -13.36 -10.04 10.00
C SER A 129 -13.42 -11.50 9.51
N ASP A 130 -14.55 -12.17 9.68
CA ASP A 130 -14.72 -13.59 9.35
C ASP A 130 -15.58 -13.84 8.10
N LYS A 131 -15.92 -12.77 7.39
CA LYS A 131 -16.78 -12.88 6.19
C LYS A 131 -15.96 -13.15 4.93
N ASP A 132 -16.56 -13.91 4.02
CA ASP A 132 -16.11 -14.01 2.64
C ASP A 132 -16.33 -12.69 1.88
N LEU A 133 -15.87 -12.61 0.63
CA LEU A 133 -16.00 -11.41 -0.20
C LEU A 133 -17.47 -10.98 -0.41
N TYR A 134 -18.41 -11.94 -0.48
CA TYR A 134 -19.84 -11.64 -0.64
C TYR A 134 -20.44 -11.04 0.63
N GLY A 135 -20.09 -11.59 1.80
CA GLY A 135 -20.53 -11.06 3.09
C GLY A 135 -19.96 -9.67 3.39
N LYS A 136 -18.75 -9.36 2.91
CA LYS A 136 -18.12 -8.05 3.04
C LYS A 136 -18.76 -6.96 2.18
N ASP A 137 -19.37 -7.31 1.06
CA ASP A 137 -19.96 -6.34 0.11
C ASP A 137 -21.00 -5.43 0.78
N GLU A 138 -21.94 -5.99 1.53
CA GLU A 138 -22.97 -5.20 2.23
C GLU A 138 -22.38 -4.37 3.38
N ILE A 139 -21.36 -4.90 4.04
CA ILE A 139 -20.64 -4.19 5.12
C ILE A 139 -19.93 -2.97 4.55
N TYR A 140 -19.22 -3.12 3.43
CA TYR A 140 -18.51 -2.01 2.81
C TYR A 140 -19.45 -0.93 2.26
N LYS A 141 -20.61 -1.32 1.73
CA LYS A 141 -21.67 -0.39 1.30
C LYS A 141 -22.25 0.44 2.45
N SER A 142 -22.23 -0.08 3.68
CA SER A 142 -22.70 0.63 4.87
C SER A 142 -21.65 1.55 5.50
N SER A 143 -20.42 1.60 4.97
CA SER A 143 -19.34 2.45 5.44
C SER A 143 -19.65 3.94 5.20
N GLU A 144 -19.26 4.81 6.11
CA GLU A 144 -19.29 6.26 5.91
C GLU A 144 -18.21 6.72 4.91
N ILE A 145 -17.19 5.89 4.68
CA ILE A 145 -16.08 6.16 3.77
C ILE A 145 -16.55 6.00 2.32
N PRO A 146 -16.57 7.08 1.50
CA PRO A 146 -17.12 7.03 0.14
C PRO A 146 -16.40 6.01 -0.78
N PHE A 147 -15.11 5.82 -0.59
CA PHE A 147 -14.33 4.83 -1.33
C PHE A 147 -14.86 3.41 -1.10
N ASN A 148 -15.13 3.03 0.17
CA ASN A 148 -15.59 1.70 0.52
C ASN A 148 -16.95 1.37 -0.13
N ARG A 149 -17.89 2.33 -0.13
CA ARG A 149 -19.20 2.14 -0.73
C ARG A 149 -19.17 1.84 -2.22
N ARG A 150 -18.12 2.28 -2.91
CA ARG A 150 -17.91 2.08 -4.36
C ARG A 150 -16.98 0.94 -4.68
N PHE A 151 -16.39 0.33 -3.66
CA PHE A 151 -15.40 -0.72 -3.86
C PHE A 151 -16.09 -2.01 -4.30
N ASN A 152 -15.66 -2.56 -5.45
CA ASN A 152 -16.18 -3.83 -5.97
C ASN A 152 -15.47 -5.01 -5.28
N VAL A 153 -15.93 -5.36 -4.09
CA VAL A 153 -15.35 -6.45 -3.31
C VAL A 153 -15.63 -7.81 -3.92
N LYS A 154 -16.81 -8.01 -4.52
CA LYS A 154 -17.20 -9.30 -5.15
C LYS A 154 -16.30 -9.70 -6.33
N GLY A 155 -15.78 -8.72 -7.06
CA GLY A 155 -14.85 -8.93 -8.16
C GLY A 155 -13.38 -8.91 -7.75
N PHE A 156 -13.09 -8.82 -6.46
CA PHE A 156 -11.73 -8.70 -5.97
C PHE A 156 -11.01 -10.06 -6.01
N ASN A 157 -9.82 -10.08 -6.59
CA ASN A 157 -9.02 -11.28 -6.81
C ASN A 157 -7.52 -10.91 -6.85
N LYS A 158 -6.63 -11.88 -7.05
CA LYS A 158 -5.18 -11.68 -7.14
C LYS A 158 -4.80 -10.56 -8.11
N LYS A 159 -5.40 -10.53 -9.30
CA LYS A 159 -5.09 -9.49 -10.30
C LYS A 159 -5.46 -8.09 -9.82
N ALA A 160 -6.62 -7.95 -9.20
CA ALA A 160 -7.07 -6.68 -8.64
C ALA A 160 -6.18 -6.24 -7.46
N LEU A 161 -5.75 -7.21 -6.63
CA LEU A 161 -4.82 -6.98 -5.53
C LEU A 161 -3.46 -6.46 -6.02
N ILE A 162 -2.86 -7.13 -7.00
CA ILE A 162 -1.58 -6.72 -7.59
C ILE A 162 -1.70 -5.32 -8.18
N LYS A 163 -2.75 -5.06 -8.95
CA LYS A 163 -3.01 -3.72 -9.51
C LYS A 163 -3.10 -2.65 -8.43
N ARG A 164 -3.75 -2.92 -7.30
CA ARG A 164 -3.81 -1.98 -6.18
C ARG A 164 -2.44 -1.75 -5.53
N ASN A 165 -1.62 -2.79 -5.43
CA ASN A 165 -0.24 -2.64 -4.94
C ASN A 165 0.56 -1.70 -5.83
N ASP A 166 0.46 -1.85 -7.16
CA ASP A 166 1.14 -1.00 -8.13
C ASP A 166 0.63 0.44 -8.08
N GLU A 167 -0.68 0.64 -8.06
CA GLU A 167 -1.30 1.97 -7.90
C GLU A 167 -0.87 2.67 -6.63
N MET A 168 -0.79 1.95 -5.51
CA MET A 168 -0.31 2.50 -4.24
C MET A 168 1.15 2.92 -4.34
N ARG A 169 2.00 2.07 -4.93
CA ARG A 169 3.42 2.36 -5.11
C ARG A 169 3.62 3.62 -5.98
N GLU A 170 2.95 3.67 -7.13
CA GLU A 170 3.02 4.82 -8.03
C GLU A 170 2.53 6.10 -7.35
N TRP A 171 1.44 6.01 -6.62
CA TRP A 171 0.94 7.16 -5.88
C TRP A 171 1.91 7.64 -4.81
N LEU A 172 2.55 6.75 -4.04
CA LEU A 172 3.58 7.10 -3.06
C LEU A 172 4.74 7.83 -3.73
N ILE A 173 5.24 7.30 -4.85
CA ILE A 173 6.34 7.91 -5.59
C ILE A 173 5.95 9.30 -6.09
N ASN A 174 4.80 9.42 -6.74
CA ASN A 174 4.36 10.67 -7.35
C ASN A 174 3.94 11.74 -6.33
N THR A 175 3.48 11.34 -5.15
CA THR A 175 3.02 12.28 -4.12
C THR A 175 4.18 12.80 -3.27
N PHE A 176 5.06 11.91 -2.82
CA PHE A 176 6.12 12.27 -1.87
C PHE A 176 7.47 12.53 -2.51
N PHE A 177 7.66 12.08 -3.75
CA PHE A 177 8.94 12.13 -4.43
C PHE A 177 8.87 12.75 -5.82
N LYS A 178 7.78 13.48 -6.10
CA LYS A 178 7.54 14.13 -7.40
C LYS A 178 8.72 15.00 -7.83
N ASP A 179 9.30 15.76 -6.89
CA ASP A 179 10.44 16.65 -7.17
C ASP A 179 11.73 15.89 -7.54
N PHE A 180 11.82 14.60 -7.18
CA PHE A 180 12.92 13.72 -7.55
C PHE A 180 12.66 12.94 -8.85
N ALA A 181 11.41 12.92 -9.33
CA ALA A 181 11.02 12.21 -10.53
C ALA A 181 11.08 13.06 -11.80
N THR A 182 11.10 14.38 -11.66
CA THR A 182 10.98 15.35 -12.80
C THR A 182 12.30 15.99 -13.23
N HIS A 183 13.43 15.55 -12.65
CA HIS A 183 14.77 16.06 -13.02
C HIS A 183 15.70 14.90 -13.47
#